data_40d01a0e3736c940370281bd8e58aa19
#
_entry.id   40d01a0e3736c940370281bd8e58aa19
#
_cell.length_a   1.000
_cell.length_b   1.000
_cell.length_c   1.000
_cell.angle_alpha   90.00
_cell.angle_beta   90.00
_cell.angle_gamma   90.00
#
_symmetry.space_group_name_H-M   'P 1'
#
loop_
_entity.id
_entity.type
_entity.pdbx_description
1 polymer ?
#
loop_
_entity_poly.entity_id
_entity_poly.type
_entity_poly.pdbx_seq_one_letter_code
_entity_poly.pdbx_strand_id
1 'polypeptide(L)'
;MPTLTVAELVLDRRSDELISLPASASVAEAAAVMAEREVGAVLVMTEDGLVAGIFSERDLLVRVVAGGLDPKATTLSLVMTRDVKFVTPGTSSEAALALMHLHRFRHLLVIDGPRVHGLVSMRDLVLQMIKSGEGRYESAVRQARP
;
A
#
# COMPACT_ATOMS: atom_id res chain seq x y z
N MET A 1 -24.25 11.97 -1.87
CA MET A 1 -22.99 11.91 -2.59
C MET A 1 -22.68 10.48 -2.99
N PRO A 2 -22.28 10.26 -4.24
CA PRO A 2 -21.88 8.91 -4.61
C PRO A 2 -20.64 8.49 -3.81
N THR A 3 -20.71 7.30 -3.26
CA THR A 3 -19.60 6.72 -2.52
C THR A 3 -18.53 6.25 -3.51
N LEU A 4 -17.32 6.72 -3.35
CA LEU A 4 -16.20 6.27 -4.18
C LEU A 4 -15.83 4.84 -3.82
N THR A 5 -15.42 4.09 -4.82
CA THR A 5 -14.94 2.72 -4.64
C THR A 5 -13.42 2.68 -4.73
N VAL A 6 -12.83 1.63 -4.17
CA VAL A 6 -11.38 1.43 -4.27
C VAL A 6 -10.94 1.22 -5.72
N ALA A 7 -11.82 0.72 -6.60
CA ALA A 7 -11.53 0.57 -8.02
C ALA A 7 -11.20 1.91 -8.67
N GLU A 8 -11.92 2.96 -8.32
CA GLU A 8 -11.69 4.31 -8.86
C GLU A 8 -10.32 4.85 -8.47
N LEU A 9 -9.87 4.55 -7.24
CA LEU A 9 -8.53 4.90 -6.78
C LEU A 9 -7.44 4.18 -7.55
N VAL A 10 -7.64 2.88 -7.78
CA VAL A 10 -6.67 2.05 -8.49
C VAL A 10 -6.64 2.42 -9.97
N LEU A 11 -7.78 2.79 -10.56
CA LEU A 11 -7.87 3.22 -11.95
C LEU A 11 -7.15 4.55 -12.21
N ASP A 12 -7.09 5.42 -11.22
CA ASP A 12 -6.32 6.66 -11.31
C ASP A 12 -4.81 6.39 -11.32
N ARG A 13 -4.39 5.19 -10.96
CA ARG A 13 -3.00 4.77 -11.04
C ARG A 13 -2.75 4.06 -12.35
N ARG A 14 -1.64 4.37 -12.97
CA ARG A 14 -1.20 3.66 -14.17
C ARG A 14 -0.87 2.21 -13.82
N SER A 15 -1.11 1.30 -14.72
CA SER A 15 -0.81 -0.12 -14.52
C SER A 15 0.67 -0.40 -14.23
N ASP A 16 1.56 0.51 -14.63
CA ASP A 16 2.99 0.45 -14.36
C ASP A 16 3.35 0.91 -12.94
N GLU A 17 2.38 1.42 -12.16
CA GLU A 17 2.59 1.82 -10.78
C GLU A 17 2.42 0.68 -9.77
N LEU A 18 2.04 -0.50 -10.22
CA LEU A 18 2.00 -1.68 -9.37
C LEU A 18 3.43 -2.17 -9.15
N ILE A 19 4.01 -1.73 -8.03
CA ILE A 19 5.40 -2.04 -7.72
C ILE A 19 5.48 -3.35 -6.97
N SER A 20 6.19 -4.31 -7.55
CA SER A 20 6.40 -5.61 -6.94
C SER A 20 7.86 -6.01 -7.02
N LEU A 21 8.29 -6.81 -6.06
CA LEU A 21 9.63 -7.36 -5.98
C LEU A 21 9.54 -8.84 -5.64
N PRO A 22 10.51 -9.65 -6.08
CA PRO A 22 10.54 -11.05 -5.69
C PRO A 22 10.88 -11.19 -4.19
N ALA A 23 10.39 -12.26 -3.58
CA ALA A 23 10.66 -12.55 -2.17
C ALA A 23 12.15 -12.71 -1.87
N SER A 24 12.96 -13.04 -2.87
CA SER A 24 14.41 -13.16 -2.77
C SER A 24 15.17 -11.83 -2.83
N ALA A 25 14.47 -10.73 -3.17
CA ALA A 25 15.10 -9.41 -3.19
C ALA A 25 15.51 -8.99 -1.78
N SER A 26 16.52 -8.14 -1.69
CA SER A 26 16.98 -7.63 -0.40
C SER A 26 16.09 -6.50 0.10
N VAL A 27 16.12 -6.29 1.41
CA VAL A 27 15.47 -5.14 2.03
C VAL A 27 16.03 -3.84 1.45
N ALA A 28 17.32 -3.77 1.20
CA ALA A 28 17.97 -2.58 0.63
C ALA A 28 17.40 -2.25 -0.75
N GLU A 29 17.16 -3.25 -1.60
CA GLU A 29 16.54 -3.06 -2.91
C GLU A 29 15.12 -2.51 -2.76
N ALA A 30 14.34 -3.07 -1.84
CA ALA A 30 12.98 -2.62 -1.59
C ALA A 30 12.96 -1.17 -1.06
N ALA A 31 13.84 -0.85 -0.12
CA ALA A 31 13.93 0.50 0.43
C ALA A 31 14.29 1.52 -0.67
N ALA A 32 15.20 1.18 -1.57
CA ALA A 32 15.59 2.04 -2.68
C ALA A 32 14.42 2.30 -3.64
N VAL A 33 13.67 1.25 -3.99
CA VAL A 33 12.50 1.36 -4.85
C VAL A 33 11.40 2.21 -4.20
N MET A 34 11.14 1.98 -2.92
CA MET A 34 10.14 2.72 -2.16
C MET A 34 10.48 4.21 -2.09
N ALA A 35 11.74 4.52 -1.84
CA ALA A 35 12.22 5.91 -1.79
C ALA A 35 12.13 6.58 -3.16
N GLU A 36 12.57 5.91 -4.22
CA GLU A 36 12.54 6.43 -5.58
C GLU A 36 11.11 6.67 -6.08
N ARG A 37 10.21 5.74 -5.80
CA ARG A 37 8.83 5.80 -6.25
C ARG A 37 7.91 6.54 -5.28
N GLU A 38 8.42 6.96 -4.14
CA GLU A 38 7.66 7.66 -3.10
C GLU A 38 6.41 6.88 -2.66
N VAL A 39 6.59 5.58 -2.45
CA VAL A 39 5.52 4.69 -1.96
C VAL A 39 5.89 4.12 -0.60
N GLY A 40 4.88 3.83 0.21
CA GLY A 40 5.05 3.31 1.57
C GLY A 40 5.07 1.79 1.66
N ALA A 41 4.84 1.09 0.56
CA ALA A 41 4.85 -0.37 0.54
C ALA A 41 5.02 -0.90 -0.88
N VAL A 42 5.52 -2.12 -0.97
CA VAL A 42 5.64 -2.85 -2.25
C VAL A 42 5.04 -4.25 -2.09
N LEU A 43 4.54 -4.80 -3.19
CA LEU A 43 4.10 -6.18 -3.23
C LEU A 43 5.32 -7.10 -3.29
N VAL A 44 5.24 -8.21 -2.58
CA VAL A 44 6.27 -9.24 -2.63
C VAL A 44 5.67 -10.47 -3.32
N MET A 45 6.33 -10.93 -4.37
CA MET A 45 5.80 -11.98 -5.24
C MET A 45 6.64 -13.25 -5.12
N THR A 46 5.96 -14.40 -5.26
CA THR A 46 6.63 -15.69 -5.39
C THR A 46 7.16 -15.85 -6.81
N GLU A 47 7.99 -16.87 -7.03
CA GLU A 47 8.48 -17.22 -8.37
C GLU A 47 7.33 -17.59 -9.32
N ASP A 48 6.25 -18.16 -8.78
CA ASP A 48 5.07 -18.56 -9.55
C ASP A 48 4.15 -17.38 -9.90
N GLY A 49 4.52 -16.16 -9.52
CA GLY A 49 3.74 -14.96 -9.80
C GLY A 49 2.56 -14.73 -8.86
N LEU A 50 2.58 -15.39 -7.70
CA LEU A 50 1.56 -15.19 -6.65
C LEU A 50 2.05 -14.15 -5.64
N VAL A 51 1.10 -13.50 -4.96
CA VAL A 51 1.45 -12.57 -3.88
C VAL A 51 1.91 -13.36 -2.67
N ALA A 52 3.16 -13.16 -2.27
CA ALA A 52 3.73 -13.75 -1.05
C ALA A 52 3.42 -12.91 0.18
N GLY A 53 3.35 -11.58 0.01
CA GLY A 53 3.11 -10.64 1.08
C GLY A 53 3.28 -9.22 0.63
N ILE A 54 3.41 -8.32 1.60
CA ILE A 54 3.80 -6.92 1.35
C ILE A 54 4.96 -6.56 2.24
N PHE A 55 5.77 -5.62 1.79
CA PHE A 55 6.83 -5.03 2.60
C PHE A 55 6.58 -3.53 2.69
N SER A 56 6.42 -3.03 3.91
CA SER A 56 6.06 -1.63 4.18
C SER A 56 7.16 -0.88 4.94
N GLU A 57 7.03 0.45 4.98
CA GLU A 57 7.87 1.31 5.80
C GLU A 57 7.91 0.84 7.26
N ARG A 58 6.76 0.38 7.76
CA ARG A 58 6.68 -0.12 9.14
C ARG A 58 7.50 -1.39 9.32
N ASP A 59 7.46 -2.31 8.35
CA ASP A 59 8.28 -3.52 8.39
C ASP A 59 9.77 -3.15 8.39
N LEU A 60 10.15 -2.18 7.60
CA LEU A 60 11.52 -1.68 7.57
C LEU A 60 11.95 -1.14 8.93
N LEU A 61 11.12 -0.32 9.52
CA LEU A 61 11.42 0.27 10.83
C LEU A 61 11.45 -0.77 11.95
N VAL A 62 10.41 -1.57 12.06
CA VAL A 62 10.20 -2.47 13.22
C VAL A 62 11.00 -3.75 13.11
N ARG A 63 10.98 -4.38 11.94
CA ARG A 63 11.59 -5.70 11.76
C ARG A 63 13.04 -5.64 11.33
N VAL A 64 13.43 -4.63 10.58
CA VAL A 64 14.79 -4.50 10.07
C VAL A 64 15.63 -3.59 10.94
N VAL A 65 15.27 -2.31 11.03
CA VAL A 65 16.09 -1.33 11.77
C VAL A 65 16.07 -1.61 13.27
N ALA A 66 14.90 -1.65 13.88
CA ALA A 66 14.78 -1.95 15.32
C ALA A 66 15.19 -3.38 15.64
N GLY A 67 15.03 -4.30 14.69
CA GLY A 67 15.46 -5.70 14.83
C GLY A 67 16.96 -5.92 14.66
N GLY A 68 17.70 -4.89 14.28
CA GLY A 68 19.18 -4.98 14.12
C GLY A 68 19.62 -5.79 12.92
N LEU A 69 18.80 -5.93 11.88
CA LEU A 69 19.15 -6.69 10.68
C LEU A 69 19.84 -5.82 9.64
N ASP A 70 20.76 -6.47 8.89
CA ASP A 70 21.42 -5.79 7.78
C ASP A 70 20.51 -5.76 6.55
N PRO A 71 20.11 -4.59 6.06
CA PRO A 71 19.22 -4.47 4.90
C PRO A 71 19.77 -5.14 3.63
N LYS A 72 21.08 -5.15 3.46
CA LYS A 72 21.71 -5.74 2.28
C LYS A 72 21.75 -7.27 2.34
N ALA A 73 21.78 -7.84 3.54
CA ALA A 73 21.88 -9.27 3.75
C ALA A 73 20.54 -9.94 4.07
N THR A 74 19.48 -9.16 4.27
CA THR A 74 18.17 -9.67 4.65
C THR A 74 17.24 -9.69 3.43
N THR A 75 16.62 -10.85 3.15
CA THR A 75 15.66 -10.97 2.08
C THR A 75 14.26 -10.56 2.55
N LEU A 76 13.43 -10.11 1.61
CA LEU A 76 12.05 -9.71 1.91
C LEU A 76 11.24 -10.86 2.51
N SER A 77 11.51 -12.10 2.10
CA SER A 77 10.81 -13.28 2.63
C SER A 77 10.91 -13.42 4.14
N LEU A 78 11.98 -12.89 4.74
CA LEU A 78 12.17 -12.98 6.20
C LEU A 78 11.41 -11.92 6.99
N VAL A 79 11.13 -10.78 6.39
CA VAL A 79 10.62 -9.60 7.10
C VAL A 79 9.32 -9.05 6.55
N MET A 80 8.82 -9.58 5.44
CA MET A 80 7.55 -9.14 4.86
C MET A 80 6.37 -9.51 5.75
N THR A 81 5.26 -8.79 5.58
CA THR A 81 3.98 -9.14 6.17
C THR A 81 3.29 -10.14 5.25
N ARG A 82 3.03 -11.34 5.76
CA ARG A 82 2.41 -12.44 4.99
C ARG A 82 0.89 -12.41 5.02
N ASP A 83 0.31 -11.96 6.13
CA ASP A 83 -1.14 -11.89 6.30
C ASP A 83 -1.67 -10.59 5.68
N VAL A 84 -1.75 -10.58 4.35
CA VAL A 84 -2.21 -9.42 3.60
C VAL A 84 -3.72 -9.46 3.51
N LYS A 85 -4.37 -8.40 4.00
CA LYS A 85 -5.81 -8.25 3.86
C LYS A 85 -6.14 -7.69 2.48
N PHE A 86 -7.27 -8.11 1.94
CA PHE A 86 -7.69 -7.70 0.61
C PHE A 86 -9.16 -7.28 0.57
N VAL A 87 -9.48 -6.50 -0.44
CA VAL A 87 -10.84 -6.08 -0.78
C VAL A 87 -11.05 -6.28 -2.27
N THR A 88 -12.31 -6.24 -2.70
CA THR A 88 -12.66 -6.28 -4.12
C THR A 88 -12.73 -4.87 -4.68
N PRO A 89 -12.67 -4.70 -6.01
CA PRO A 89 -12.76 -3.38 -6.63
C PRO A 89 -14.03 -2.61 -6.30
N GLY A 90 -15.14 -3.30 -6.06
CA GLY A 90 -16.42 -2.67 -5.71
C GLY A 90 -16.53 -2.21 -4.26
N THR A 91 -15.55 -2.48 -3.43
CA THR A 91 -15.56 -2.06 -2.02
C THR A 91 -15.53 -0.53 -1.94
N SER A 92 -16.39 0.06 -1.12
CA SER A 92 -16.36 1.51 -0.91
C SER A 92 -15.11 1.95 -0.17
N SER A 93 -14.68 3.18 -0.42
CA SER A 93 -13.53 3.75 0.29
C SER A 93 -13.77 3.79 1.80
N GLU A 94 -15.00 4.05 2.21
CA GLU A 94 -15.40 4.08 3.62
C GLU A 94 -15.28 2.70 4.26
N ALA A 95 -15.76 1.65 3.56
CA ALA A 95 -15.64 0.28 4.05
C ALA A 95 -14.19 -0.16 4.14
N ALA A 96 -13.36 0.22 3.16
CA ALA A 96 -11.92 -0.08 3.19
C ALA A 96 -11.24 0.60 4.38
N LEU A 97 -11.54 1.87 4.65
CA LEU A 97 -11.01 2.58 5.81
C LEU A 97 -11.45 1.94 7.13
N ALA A 98 -12.70 1.50 7.20
CA ALA A 98 -13.21 0.81 8.38
C ALA A 98 -12.44 -0.49 8.65
N LEU A 99 -12.16 -1.25 7.60
CA LEU A 99 -11.34 -2.48 7.71
C LEU A 99 -9.93 -2.17 8.20
N MET A 100 -9.30 -1.14 7.66
CA MET A 100 -7.96 -0.72 8.09
C MET A 100 -7.95 -0.33 9.57
N HIS A 101 -8.95 0.43 10.00
CA HIS A 101 -9.08 0.84 11.39
C HIS A 101 -9.32 -0.36 12.32
N LEU A 102 -10.26 -1.22 11.95
CA LEU A 102 -10.66 -2.38 12.75
C LEU A 102 -9.50 -3.36 12.94
N HIS A 103 -8.75 -3.63 11.87
CA HIS A 103 -7.66 -4.61 11.88
C HIS A 103 -6.28 -3.98 12.02
N ARG A 104 -6.19 -2.66 12.11
CA ARG A 104 -4.92 -1.89 12.24
C ARG A 104 -3.96 -2.09 11.08
N PHE A 105 -4.51 -2.22 9.86
CA PHE A 105 -3.73 -2.24 8.63
C PHE A 105 -3.74 -0.86 7.97
N ARG A 106 -2.64 -0.51 7.32
CA ARG A 106 -2.53 0.74 6.56
C ARG A 106 -2.58 0.52 5.06
N HIS A 107 -2.55 -0.72 4.63
CA HIS A 107 -2.58 -1.12 3.23
C HIS A 107 -3.54 -2.28 3.02
N LEU A 108 -4.26 -2.25 1.91
CA LEU A 108 -5.14 -3.32 1.48
C LEU A 108 -4.82 -3.68 0.04
N LEU A 109 -4.83 -4.98 -0.24
CA LEU A 109 -4.69 -5.48 -1.59
C LEU A 109 -6.06 -5.45 -2.27
N VAL A 110 -6.13 -4.98 -3.50
CA VAL A 110 -7.36 -4.98 -4.29
C VAL A 110 -7.29 -6.14 -5.28
N ILE A 111 -8.17 -7.11 -5.11
CA ILE A 111 -8.17 -8.35 -5.90
C ILE A 111 -9.52 -8.53 -6.60
N ASP A 112 -9.46 -8.89 -7.86
CA ASP A 112 -10.64 -9.26 -8.66
C ASP A 112 -10.40 -10.66 -9.23
N GLY A 113 -11.01 -11.67 -8.60
CA GLY A 113 -10.76 -13.08 -8.92
C GLY A 113 -9.28 -13.41 -8.79
N PRO A 114 -8.65 -13.99 -9.83
CA PRO A 114 -7.22 -14.30 -9.80
C PRO A 114 -6.33 -13.07 -10.04
N ARG A 115 -6.92 -11.92 -10.36
CA ARG A 115 -6.18 -10.74 -10.78
C ARG A 115 -5.95 -9.78 -9.63
N VAL A 116 -4.71 -9.35 -9.47
CA VAL A 116 -4.35 -8.29 -8.53
C VAL A 116 -4.50 -6.95 -9.25
N HIS A 117 -5.41 -6.10 -8.76
CA HIS A 117 -5.61 -4.76 -9.29
C HIS A 117 -4.58 -3.77 -8.76
N GLY A 118 -4.21 -3.88 -7.51
CA GLY A 118 -3.25 -2.98 -6.91
C GLY A 118 -3.27 -3.01 -5.40
N LEU A 119 -2.55 -2.07 -4.82
CA LEU A 119 -2.44 -1.87 -3.39
C LEU A 119 -2.93 -0.46 -3.08
N VAL A 120 -3.80 -0.31 -2.10
CA VAL A 120 -4.27 0.99 -1.64
C VAL A 120 -3.81 1.23 -0.21
N SER A 121 -3.37 2.44 0.07
CA SER A 121 -2.97 2.84 1.41
C SER A 121 -4.08 3.64 2.09
N MET A 122 -4.02 3.70 3.43
CA MET A 122 -4.91 4.58 4.20
C MET A 122 -4.76 6.04 3.73
N ARG A 123 -3.53 6.46 3.45
CA ARG A 123 -3.25 7.81 2.92
C ARG A 123 -3.98 8.06 1.60
N ASP A 124 -3.95 7.09 0.67
CA ASP A 124 -4.64 7.20 -0.62
C ASP A 124 -6.14 7.38 -0.43
N LEU A 125 -6.74 6.58 0.46
CA LEU A 125 -8.17 6.63 0.73
C LEU A 125 -8.59 7.96 1.36
N VAL A 126 -7.85 8.41 2.36
CA VAL A 126 -8.13 9.68 3.04
C VAL A 126 -7.99 10.85 2.06
N LEU A 127 -6.92 10.86 1.29
CA LEU A 127 -6.68 11.92 0.31
C LEU A 127 -7.79 11.98 -0.75
N GLN A 128 -8.24 10.83 -1.22
CA GLN A 128 -9.33 10.75 -2.19
C GLN A 128 -10.65 11.28 -1.62
N MET A 129 -10.94 10.95 -0.37
CA MET A 129 -12.14 11.45 0.31
C MET A 129 -12.10 12.97 0.45
N ILE A 130 -10.95 13.53 0.77
CA ILE A 130 -10.76 14.99 0.87
C ILE A 130 -10.95 15.64 -0.50
N LYS A 131 -10.32 15.09 -1.55
CA LYS A 131 -10.42 15.62 -2.91
C LYS A 131 -11.84 15.59 -3.47
N SER A 132 -12.62 14.57 -3.14
CA SER A 132 -13.99 14.43 -3.60
C SER A 132 -14.95 15.43 -2.94
N GLY A 133 -14.51 16.17 -1.96
CA GLY A 133 -15.28 17.14 -1.19
C GLY A 133 -15.31 18.54 -1.77
N GLU A 134 -15.40 18.72 -3.09
CA GLU A 134 -15.65 20.01 -3.73
C GLU A 134 -14.72 21.16 -3.31
N GLY A 135 -13.43 21.00 -3.49
CA GLY A 135 -12.44 22.03 -3.17
C GLY A 135 -12.03 22.09 -1.70
N ARG A 136 -12.59 21.25 -0.85
CA ARG A 136 -12.22 21.18 0.56
C ARG A 136 -10.76 20.82 0.76
N TYR A 137 -10.19 20.07 -0.18
CA TYR A 137 -8.77 19.71 -0.13
C TYR A 137 -7.88 20.97 -0.16
N GLU A 138 -8.11 21.87 -1.11
CA GLU A 138 -7.33 23.10 -1.24
C GLU A 138 -7.50 23.98 -0.01
N SER A 139 -8.72 24.08 0.48
CA SER A 139 -9.03 24.85 1.68
C SER A 139 -8.31 24.27 2.91
N ALA A 140 -8.34 22.96 3.06
CA ALA A 140 -7.64 22.27 4.15
C ALA A 140 -6.13 22.49 4.08
N VAL A 141 -5.55 22.44 2.88
CA VAL A 141 -4.12 22.69 2.69
C VAL A 141 -3.74 24.10 3.10
N ARG A 142 -4.56 25.10 2.72
CA ARG A 142 -4.32 26.49 3.10
C ARG A 142 -4.35 26.68 4.61
N GLN A 143 -5.32 26.05 5.29
CA GLN A 143 -5.45 26.14 6.74
C GLN A 143 -4.33 25.43 7.48
N ALA A 144 -3.78 24.37 6.90
CA ALA A 144 -2.71 23.58 7.53
C ALA A 144 -1.32 24.21 7.37
N ARG A 145 -1.17 25.24 6.54
CA ARG A 145 0.14 25.91 6.41
C ARG A 145 0.45 26.72 7.67
N PRO A 146 1.65 26.54 8.23
CA PRO A 146 2.11 27.37 9.36
C PRO A 146 2.30 28.82 8.95
#